data_3b9a12cc71e98d8b4d149fa82a1d6e05
#
_entry.id   3b9a12cc71e98d8b4d149fa82a1d6e05
#
_cell.length_a   1.000
_cell.length_b   1.000
_cell.length_c   1.000
_cell.angle_alpha   90.00
_cell.angle_beta   90.00
_cell.angle_gamma   90.00
#
_symmetry.space_group_name_H-M   'P 1'
#
loop_
_entity.id
_entity.type
_entity.pdbx_description
1 polymer ?
#
loop_
_entity_poly.entity_id
_entity_poly.type
_entity_poly.pdbx_seq_one_letter_code
_entity_poly.pdbx_strand_id
1 'polypeptide(L)'
;MTPLSRIILTLCLLFSIVSGVRSSEDTIDKYSFSQACMGTKFKIVTYSSYSYDDTAAIAKQAFALAHNMNAIFSDYMADSEVGKFNHCEPNKPQRASSYLLELLNVSAQITLRTQGNFDPTCGSLSRLWRISRRTNELSPPKELNAAKKACGFSNITIKNTSKEIIKLNPMTRLDFGGIAKGYTADKMLELLKNKGIRSASVSAGGDIVLGDPPPGKDKWRVQIIPYRDKSSKPIVIKIANAAISTSGNTEQSITIEGQRYSHILNPMT
;
A
#
# COMPACT_ATOMS: atom_id res chain seq x y z
N MET A 1 -71.14 -69.81 6.73
CA MET A 1 -71.12 -69.12 8.03
C MET A 1 -69.74 -68.60 8.24
N THR A 2 -69.53 -67.32 8.01
CA THR A 2 -68.22 -66.64 7.96
C THR A 2 -68.04 -65.75 9.21
N PRO A 3 -66.88 -65.75 9.88
CA PRO A 3 -66.62 -64.78 10.95
C PRO A 3 -66.01 -63.46 10.41
N LEU A 4 -66.50 -62.36 10.99
CA LEU A 4 -66.05 -61.01 10.75
C LEU A 4 -64.61 -60.80 11.25
N SER A 5 -63.76 -60.27 10.35
CA SER A 5 -62.45 -59.79 10.67
C SER A 5 -62.52 -58.33 11.22
N ARG A 6 -62.03 -58.16 12.45
CA ARG A 6 -61.82 -56.81 13.04
C ARG A 6 -60.57 -56.22 12.47
N ILE A 7 -60.70 -55.12 11.77
CA ILE A 7 -59.56 -54.26 11.34
C ILE A 7 -59.28 -53.27 12.45
N ILE A 8 -58.11 -53.40 13.07
CA ILE A 8 -57.56 -52.39 14.02
C ILE A 8 -56.79 -51.37 13.20
N LEU A 9 -57.32 -50.16 13.16
CA LEU A 9 -56.68 -49.03 12.51
C LEU A 9 -55.70 -48.41 13.51
N THR A 10 -54.40 -48.68 13.36
CA THR A 10 -53.35 -48.06 14.16
C THR A 10 -52.99 -46.71 13.50
N LEU A 11 -53.41 -45.61 14.15
CA LEU A 11 -53.09 -44.24 13.75
C LEU A 11 -51.66 -43.90 14.18
N CYS A 12 -50.67 -44.00 13.29
CA CYS A 12 -49.34 -43.52 13.52
C CYS A 12 -49.32 -41.97 13.39
N LEU A 13 -49.28 -41.28 14.52
CA LEU A 13 -48.95 -39.85 14.58
C LEU A 13 -47.45 -39.66 14.26
N LEU A 14 -47.16 -39.31 13.04
CA LEU A 14 -45.86 -38.79 12.64
C LEU A 14 -45.71 -37.35 13.20
N PHE A 15 -45.03 -37.22 14.33
CA PHE A 15 -44.52 -35.94 14.79
C PHE A 15 -43.37 -35.53 13.86
N SER A 16 -43.64 -34.71 12.85
CA SER A 16 -42.61 -34.02 12.07
C SER A 16 -41.98 -33.00 12.99
N ILE A 17 -40.81 -33.34 13.55
CA ILE A 17 -39.88 -32.35 14.15
C ILE A 17 -39.36 -31.51 13.00
N VAL A 18 -40.01 -30.40 12.72
CA VAL A 18 -39.43 -29.32 11.90
C VAL A 18 -38.31 -28.72 12.76
N SER A 19 -37.13 -29.28 12.62
CA SER A 19 -35.90 -28.63 13.07
C SER A 19 -35.79 -27.32 12.30
N GLY A 20 -36.23 -26.23 12.92
CA GLY A 20 -36.01 -24.89 12.41
C GLY A 20 -34.49 -24.68 12.28
N VAL A 21 -33.96 -24.87 11.09
CA VAL A 21 -32.66 -24.33 10.73
C VAL A 21 -32.83 -22.81 10.86
N ARG A 22 -32.47 -22.26 12.03
CA ARG A 22 -32.16 -20.84 12.13
C ARG A 22 -31.02 -20.62 11.16
N SER A 23 -31.30 -20.01 10.02
CA SER A 23 -30.28 -19.30 9.28
C SER A 23 -29.77 -18.26 10.26
N SER A 24 -28.58 -18.46 10.81
CA SER A 24 -27.85 -17.35 11.40
C SER A 24 -27.72 -16.34 10.28
N GLU A 25 -28.44 -15.21 10.36
CA GLU A 25 -28.08 -14.05 9.56
C GLU A 25 -26.60 -13.85 9.83
N ASP A 26 -25.77 -14.02 8.79
CA ASP A 26 -24.32 -13.79 8.89
C ASP A 26 -24.14 -12.36 9.32
N THR A 27 -23.96 -12.13 10.62
CA THR A 27 -23.73 -10.79 11.16
C THR A 27 -22.38 -10.30 10.61
N ILE A 28 -22.40 -9.18 9.91
CA ILE A 28 -21.18 -8.58 9.37
C ILE A 28 -20.62 -7.62 10.42
N ASP A 29 -19.52 -8.01 11.02
CA ASP A 29 -18.85 -7.25 12.06
C ASP A 29 -17.74 -6.35 11.52
N LYS A 30 -17.49 -5.25 12.22
CA LYS A 30 -16.41 -4.31 11.91
C LYS A 30 -15.17 -4.62 12.72
N TYR A 31 -14.05 -4.85 12.06
CA TYR A 31 -12.75 -5.06 12.70
C TYR A 31 -11.72 -4.02 12.29
N SER A 32 -10.72 -3.80 13.14
CA SER A 32 -9.64 -2.85 12.88
C SER A 32 -8.32 -3.39 13.41
N PHE A 33 -7.32 -3.47 12.53
CA PHE A 33 -5.98 -3.96 12.84
C PHE A 33 -4.94 -2.92 12.43
N SER A 34 -3.81 -2.85 13.14
CA SER A 34 -2.74 -1.92 12.75
C SER A 34 -1.37 -2.43 13.14
N GLN A 35 -0.37 -2.15 12.29
CA GLN A 35 1.05 -2.43 12.53
C GLN A 35 1.92 -1.30 12.00
N ALA A 36 3.12 -1.13 12.58
CA ALA A 36 4.15 -0.26 12.04
C ALA A 36 4.85 -0.96 10.86
N CYS A 37 4.95 -0.29 9.71
CA CYS A 37 5.66 -0.78 8.54
C CYS A 37 6.09 0.41 7.66
N MET A 38 7.19 0.29 6.90
CA MET A 38 7.68 1.33 5.98
C MET A 38 7.78 2.73 6.61
N GLY A 39 8.23 2.80 7.87
CA GLY A 39 8.39 4.06 8.61
C GLY A 39 7.10 4.77 9.00
N THR A 40 5.95 4.10 8.87
CA THR A 40 4.63 4.65 9.22
C THR A 40 3.71 3.59 9.82
N LYS A 41 2.49 3.98 10.19
CA LYS A 41 1.46 3.07 10.66
C LYS A 41 0.58 2.64 9.49
N PHE A 42 0.52 1.33 9.27
CA PHE A 42 -0.47 0.70 8.41
C PHE A 42 -1.69 0.30 9.24
N LYS A 43 -2.89 0.51 8.69
CA LYS A 43 -4.14 0.16 9.35
C LYS A 43 -5.10 -0.46 8.35
N ILE A 44 -5.71 -1.59 8.73
CA ILE A 44 -6.81 -2.24 8.03
C ILE A 44 -8.09 -1.97 8.83
N VAL A 45 -9.14 -1.50 8.16
CA VAL A 45 -10.51 -1.50 8.68
C VAL A 45 -11.34 -2.34 7.72
N THR A 46 -12.06 -3.32 8.25
CA THR A 46 -12.84 -4.24 7.43
C THR A 46 -14.19 -4.56 8.06
N TYR A 47 -15.12 -4.97 7.22
CA TYR A 47 -16.40 -5.55 7.57
C TYR A 47 -16.43 -6.99 7.04
N SER A 48 -16.68 -7.97 7.91
CA SER A 48 -16.56 -9.38 7.59
C SER A 48 -17.60 -10.20 8.35
N SER A 49 -18.11 -11.25 7.72
CA SER A 49 -18.91 -12.30 8.38
C SER A 49 -18.03 -13.38 9.02
N TYR A 50 -16.72 -13.39 8.77
CA TYR A 50 -15.78 -14.27 9.45
C TYR A 50 -15.66 -13.90 10.92
N SER A 51 -15.28 -14.88 11.75
CA SER A 51 -14.95 -14.66 13.15
C SER A 51 -13.81 -13.61 13.30
N TYR A 52 -13.67 -13.06 14.51
CA TYR A 52 -12.53 -12.18 14.81
C TYR A 52 -11.19 -12.89 14.53
N ASP A 53 -11.04 -14.14 14.97
CA ASP A 53 -9.79 -14.89 14.83
C ASP A 53 -9.45 -15.18 13.37
N ASP A 54 -10.42 -15.56 12.54
CA ASP A 54 -10.22 -15.77 11.11
C ASP A 54 -9.88 -14.46 10.39
N THR A 55 -10.60 -13.39 10.72
CA THR A 55 -10.34 -12.07 10.16
C THR A 55 -8.96 -11.54 10.57
N ALA A 56 -8.56 -11.76 11.83
CA ALA A 56 -7.24 -11.40 12.33
C ALA A 56 -6.11 -12.20 11.65
N ALA A 57 -6.35 -13.51 11.40
CA ALA A 57 -5.40 -14.34 10.66
C ALA A 57 -5.19 -13.85 9.21
N ILE A 58 -6.25 -13.43 8.53
CA ILE A 58 -6.17 -12.84 7.19
C ILE A 58 -5.46 -11.48 7.23
N ALA A 59 -5.80 -10.62 8.20
CA ALA A 59 -5.13 -9.33 8.38
C ALA A 59 -3.63 -9.50 8.66
N LYS A 60 -3.24 -10.51 9.44
CA LYS A 60 -1.83 -10.86 9.68
C LYS A 60 -1.09 -11.22 8.38
N GLN A 61 -1.73 -11.97 7.46
CA GLN A 61 -1.15 -12.25 6.14
C GLN A 61 -0.94 -10.96 5.33
N ALA A 62 -1.90 -10.04 5.35
CA ALA A 62 -1.76 -8.75 4.68
C ALA A 62 -0.61 -7.90 5.27
N PHE A 63 -0.42 -7.88 6.58
CA PHE A 63 0.73 -7.21 7.20
C PHE A 63 2.06 -7.92 6.88
N ALA A 64 2.08 -9.25 6.84
CA ALA A 64 3.27 -10.00 6.41
C ALA A 64 3.68 -9.63 4.97
N LEU A 65 2.70 -9.46 4.06
CA LEU A 65 2.94 -8.95 2.72
C LEU A 65 3.56 -7.55 2.74
N ALA A 66 3.05 -6.63 3.57
CA ALA A 66 3.63 -5.28 3.71
C ALA A 66 5.08 -5.32 4.22
N HIS A 67 5.40 -6.18 5.18
CA HIS A 67 6.78 -6.37 5.65
C HIS A 67 7.69 -6.93 4.56
N ASN A 68 7.21 -7.88 3.76
CA ASN A 68 7.96 -8.39 2.61
C ASN A 68 8.23 -7.27 1.58
N MET A 69 7.23 -6.44 1.27
CA MET A 69 7.42 -5.30 0.37
C MET A 69 8.38 -4.25 0.94
N ASN A 70 8.41 -4.04 2.26
CA ASN A 70 9.42 -3.20 2.88
C ASN A 70 10.85 -3.75 2.65
N ALA A 71 11.04 -5.07 2.76
CA ALA A 71 12.32 -5.71 2.45
C ALA A 71 12.69 -5.66 0.96
N ILE A 72 11.74 -5.39 0.07
CA ILE A 72 12.01 -5.19 -1.36
C ILE A 72 12.32 -3.70 -1.65
N PHE A 73 11.46 -2.77 -1.21
CA PHE A 73 11.43 -1.39 -1.68
C PHE A 73 12.21 -0.40 -0.83
N SER A 74 12.65 -0.76 0.37
CA SER A 74 13.32 0.17 1.27
C SER A 74 14.69 0.58 0.74
N ASP A 75 14.91 1.86 0.54
CA ASP A 75 16.22 2.43 0.23
C ASP A 75 17.06 2.76 1.49
N TYR A 76 16.46 2.56 2.67
CA TYR A 76 17.14 2.68 3.98
C TYR A 76 17.82 1.38 4.43
N MET A 77 17.35 0.23 3.94
CA MET A 77 17.86 -1.10 4.27
C MET A 77 18.87 -1.54 3.20
N ALA A 78 20.12 -1.73 3.57
CA ALA A 78 21.18 -2.13 2.64
C ALA A 78 20.94 -3.53 2.04
N ASP A 79 20.27 -4.41 2.76
CA ASP A 79 19.94 -5.79 2.40
C ASP A 79 18.61 -5.94 1.62
N SER A 80 17.83 -4.87 1.50
CA SER A 80 16.66 -4.86 0.61
C SER A 80 17.06 -5.01 -0.86
N GLU A 81 16.12 -5.35 -1.76
CA GLU A 81 16.44 -5.41 -3.19
C GLU A 81 16.84 -4.03 -3.74
N VAL A 82 16.12 -2.97 -3.35
CA VAL A 82 16.46 -1.58 -3.71
C VAL A 82 17.80 -1.17 -3.09
N GLY A 83 18.07 -1.53 -1.84
CA GLY A 83 19.34 -1.28 -1.18
C GLY A 83 20.50 -1.92 -1.92
N LYS A 84 20.39 -3.19 -2.29
CA LYS A 84 21.40 -3.92 -3.10
C LYS A 84 21.62 -3.25 -4.45
N PHE A 85 20.55 -2.92 -5.18
CA PHE A 85 20.68 -2.16 -6.43
C PHE A 85 21.37 -0.81 -6.22
N ASN A 86 21.02 -0.09 -5.18
CA ASN A 86 21.61 1.21 -4.88
C ASN A 86 23.12 1.16 -4.59
N HIS A 87 23.62 0.01 -4.12
CA HIS A 87 25.05 -0.20 -3.80
C HIS A 87 25.80 -1.06 -4.81
N CYS A 88 25.13 -1.65 -5.82
CA CYS A 88 25.81 -2.44 -6.82
C CYS A 88 26.70 -1.57 -7.71
N GLU A 89 27.68 -2.20 -8.36
CA GLU A 89 28.49 -1.58 -9.42
C GLU A 89 27.65 -1.40 -10.69
N PRO A 90 27.94 -0.36 -11.52
CA PRO A 90 27.27 -0.19 -12.80
C PRO A 90 27.55 -1.38 -13.74
N ASN A 91 26.65 -1.56 -14.71
CA ASN A 91 26.69 -2.62 -15.73
C ASN A 91 26.64 -4.06 -15.20
N LYS A 92 26.41 -4.26 -13.89
CA LYS A 92 26.22 -5.58 -13.31
C LYS A 92 24.72 -5.89 -13.15
N PRO A 93 24.21 -6.98 -13.75
CA PRO A 93 22.83 -7.40 -13.57
C PRO A 93 22.53 -7.71 -12.09
N GLN A 94 21.41 -7.19 -11.58
CA GLN A 94 20.87 -7.50 -10.28
C GLN A 94 19.53 -8.19 -10.46
N ARG A 95 19.34 -9.32 -9.77
CA ARG A 95 18.05 -10.01 -9.77
C ARG A 95 16.99 -9.14 -9.09
N ALA A 96 15.81 -9.08 -9.69
CA ALA A 96 14.66 -8.33 -9.18
C ALA A 96 13.47 -9.27 -8.99
N SER A 97 12.76 -9.11 -7.88
CA SER A 97 11.49 -9.79 -7.65
C SER A 97 10.42 -9.32 -8.62
N SER A 98 9.36 -10.10 -8.77
CA SER A 98 8.22 -9.69 -9.59
C SER A 98 7.58 -8.39 -9.08
N TYR A 99 7.55 -8.16 -7.77
CA TYR A 99 7.06 -6.91 -7.18
C TYR A 99 7.93 -5.70 -7.54
N LEU A 100 9.26 -5.85 -7.50
CA LEU A 100 10.16 -4.75 -7.89
C LEU A 100 10.02 -4.42 -9.37
N LEU A 101 9.95 -5.42 -10.24
CA LEU A 101 9.75 -5.22 -11.68
C LEU A 101 8.38 -4.58 -11.98
N GLU A 102 7.31 -5.03 -11.35
CA GLU A 102 5.98 -4.44 -11.50
C GLU A 102 6.00 -2.97 -11.11
N LEU A 103 6.55 -2.65 -9.92
CA LEU A 103 6.61 -1.27 -9.44
C LEU A 103 7.50 -0.38 -10.33
N LEU A 104 8.61 -0.88 -10.84
CA LEU A 104 9.46 -0.17 -11.81
C LEU A 104 8.72 0.13 -13.10
N ASN A 105 8.00 -0.86 -13.67
CA ASN A 105 7.24 -0.68 -14.90
C ASN A 105 6.09 0.34 -14.72
N VAL A 106 5.36 0.26 -13.61
CA VAL A 106 4.32 1.24 -13.26
C VAL A 106 4.94 2.63 -13.08
N SER A 107 6.06 2.72 -12.37
CA SER A 107 6.78 3.98 -12.15
C SER A 107 7.26 4.60 -13.46
N ALA A 108 7.78 3.81 -14.40
CA ALA A 108 8.19 4.30 -15.71
C ALA A 108 7.02 4.93 -16.49
N GLN A 109 5.85 4.30 -16.45
CA GLN A 109 4.64 4.85 -17.07
C GLN A 109 4.20 6.17 -16.40
N ILE A 110 4.27 6.25 -15.08
CA ILE A 110 3.93 7.48 -14.33
C ILE A 110 4.95 8.58 -14.66
N THR A 111 6.24 8.25 -14.71
CA THR A 111 7.31 9.20 -15.09
C THR A 111 7.03 9.81 -16.47
N LEU A 112 6.67 8.99 -17.46
CA LEU A 112 6.29 9.47 -18.80
C LEU A 112 5.05 10.37 -18.74
N ARG A 113 3.99 9.95 -18.06
CA ARG A 113 2.74 10.72 -17.94
C ARG A 113 2.91 12.05 -17.21
N THR A 114 3.83 12.11 -16.28
CA THR A 114 4.14 13.33 -15.49
C THR A 114 5.28 14.13 -16.09
N GLN A 115 5.77 13.76 -17.28
CA GLN A 115 6.88 14.43 -17.96
C GLN A 115 8.12 14.56 -17.04
N GLY A 116 8.42 13.52 -16.27
CA GLY A 116 9.56 13.49 -15.36
C GLY A 116 9.35 14.15 -14.00
N ASN A 117 8.18 14.73 -13.69
CA ASN A 117 7.92 15.31 -12.38
C ASN A 117 7.84 14.26 -11.26
N PHE A 118 7.48 13.03 -11.58
CA PHE A 118 7.68 11.86 -10.73
C PHE A 118 8.76 10.98 -11.35
N ASP A 119 9.81 10.68 -10.60
CA ASP A 119 10.89 9.79 -11.04
C ASP A 119 11.52 9.04 -9.85
N PRO A 120 11.31 7.73 -9.74
CA PRO A 120 11.90 6.94 -8.65
C PRO A 120 13.41 6.73 -8.78
N THR A 121 14.02 7.13 -9.91
CA THR A 121 15.47 7.06 -10.09
C THR A 121 16.21 8.25 -9.45
N CYS A 122 15.48 9.18 -8.82
CA CYS A 122 16.02 10.36 -8.15
C CYS A 122 16.61 10.07 -6.75
N GLY A 123 16.87 8.81 -6.41
CA GLY A 123 17.37 8.43 -5.09
C GLY A 123 18.69 9.09 -4.68
N SER A 124 19.52 9.50 -5.63
CA SER A 124 20.74 10.30 -5.33
C SER A 124 20.38 11.71 -4.84
N LEU A 125 19.37 12.35 -5.41
CA LEU A 125 18.85 13.62 -4.92
C LEU A 125 18.23 13.48 -3.54
N SER A 126 17.40 12.44 -3.34
CA SER A 126 16.82 12.14 -2.03
C SER A 126 17.89 11.91 -0.96
N ARG A 127 18.99 11.24 -1.31
CA ARG A 127 20.13 11.03 -0.41
C ARG A 127 20.80 12.35 -0.04
N LEU A 128 21.09 13.22 -1.01
CA LEU A 128 21.66 14.55 -0.75
C LEU A 128 20.72 15.39 0.13
N TRP A 129 19.42 15.35 -0.14
CA TRP A 129 18.43 16.00 0.69
C TRP A 129 18.46 15.51 2.16
N ARG A 130 18.57 14.19 2.39
CA ARG A 130 18.69 13.63 3.73
C ARG A 130 19.97 14.08 4.43
N ILE A 131 21.07 14.25 3.70
CA ILE A 131 22.32 14.81 4.24
C ILE A 131 22.08 16.27 4.64
N SER A 132 21.54 17.10 3.73
CA SER A 132 21.24 18.51 4.00
C SER A 132 20.33 18.70 5.22
N ARG A 133 19.33 17.83 5.39
CA ARG A 133 18.48 17.84 6.60
C ARG A 133 19.23 17.55 7.89
N ARG A 134 20.27 16.74 7.84
CA ARG A 134 21.08 16.37 9.02
C ARG A 134 22.14 17.40 9.35
N THR A 135 22.77 17.96 8.31
CA THR A 135 23.85 18.94 8.49
C THR A 135 23.36 20.38 8.57
N ASN A 136 22.10 20.63 8.17
CA ASN A 136 21.53 21.96 7.99
C ASN A 136 22.30 22.83 6.95
N GLU A 137 22.91 22.17 5.97
CA GLU A 137 23.67 22.79 4.89
C GLU A 137 23.19 22.28 3.54
N LEU A 138 23.19 23.12 2.50
CA LEU A 138 22.90 22.68 1.14
C LEU A 138 24.07 21.87 0.57
N SER A 139 23.75 20.84 -0.20
CA SER A 139 24.76 20.05 -0.90
C SER A 139 25.52 20.91 -1.92
N PRO A 140 26.84 20.70 -2.11
CA PRO A 140 27.62 21.43 -3.08
C PRO A 140 27.03 21.33 -4.49
N PRO A 141 27.06 22.40 -5.31
CA PRO A 141 26.50 22.39 -6.67
C PRO A 141 27.05 21.27 -7.56
N LYS A 142 28.33 20.91 -7.40
CA LYS A 142 28.95 19.78 -8.12
C LYS A 142 28.27 18.45 -7.84
N GLU A 143 28.00 18.16 -6.57
CA GLU A 143 27.32 16.92 -6.15
C GLU A 143 25.86 16.92 -6.60
N LEU A 144 25.17 18.05 -6.46
CA LEU A 144 23.80 18.21 -6.92
C LEU A 144 23.66 17.97 -8.43
N ASN A 145 24.58 18.57 -9.24
CA ASN A 145 24.59 18.36 -10.68
C ASN A 145 24.89 16.90 -11.07
N ALA A 146 25.80 16.23 -10.35
CA ALA A 146 26.08 14.83 -10.59
C ALA A 146 24.86 13.94 -10.24
N ALA A 147 24.18 14.22 -9.13
CA ALA A 147 22.95 13.52 -8.74
C ALA A 147 21.81 13.74 -9.75
N LYS A 148 21.62 14.95 -10.27
CA LYS A 148 20.65 15.24 -11.33
C LYS A 148 20.92 14.42 -12.60
N LYS A 149 22.17 14.34 -13.07
CA LYS A 149 22.57 13.56 -14.25
C LYS A 149 22.32 12.03 -14.06
N ALA A 150 22.27 11.58 -12.83
CA ALA A 150 22.02 10.19 -12.48
C ALA A 150 20.51 9.84 -12.40
N CYS A 151 19.62 10.83 -12.47
CA CYS A 151 18.18 10.64 -12.57
C CYS A 151 17.76 10.24 -13.99
N GLY A 152 16.63 9.61 -14.11
CA GLY A 152 16.03 9.19 -15.37
C GLY A 152 16.17 7.70 -15.67
N PHE A 153 15.10 7.13 -16.23
CA PHE A 153 15.04 5.72 -16.62
C PHE A 153 16.07 5.35 -17.71
N SER A 154 16.65 6.32 -18.41
CA SER A 154 17.79 6.09 -19.33
C SER A 154 19.05 5.59 -18.62
N ASN A 155 19.15 5.77 -17.31
CA ASN A 155 20.26 5.30 -16.48
C ASN A 155 20.08 3.87 -15.93
N ILE A 156 18.96 3.21 -16.27
CA ILE A 156 18.69 1.82 -15.86
C ILE A 156 18.17 0.99 -17.05
N THR A 157 18.50 -0.30 -17.04
CA THR A 157 17.91 -1.26 -17.97
C THR A 157 17.05 -2.23 -17.17
N ILE A 158 15.81 -2.46 -17.61
CA ILE A 158 14.89 -3.42 -17.02
C ILE A 158 14.72 -4.58 -17.99
N LYS A 159 15.08 -5.79 -17.55
CA LYS A 159 14.93 -7.03 -18.31
C LYS A 159 13.83 -7.89 -17.68
N ASN A 160 12.61 -7.72 -18.13
CA ASN A 160 11.44 -8.42 -17.56
C ASN A 160 11.54 -9.95 -17.69
N THR A 161 12.03 -10.47 -18.82
CA THR A 161 12.12 -11.91 -19.08
C THR A 161 13.13 -12.59 -18.16
N SER A 162 14.34 -12.04 -18.00
CA SER A 162 15.37 -12.61 -17.10
C SER A 162 15.20 -12.16 -15.64
N LYS A 163 14.23 -11.28 -15.36
CA LYS A 163 14.01 -10.68 -14.03
C LYS A 163 15.26 -9.99 -13.48
N GLU A 164 15.87 -9.15 -14.30
CA GLU A 164 17.08 -8.41 -13.97
C GLU A 164 16.90 -6.91 -14.17
N ILE A 165 17.60 -6.14 -13.35
CA ILE A 165 17.77 -4.69 -13.50
C ILE A 165 19.25 -4.36 -13.52
N ILE A 166 19.65 -3.40 -14.34
CA ILE A 166 21.04 -3.01 -14.51
C ILE A 166 21.14 -1.49 -14.35
N LYS A 167 22.01 -1.06 -13.48
CA LYS A 167 22.39 0.33 -13.32
C LYS A 167 23.47 0.71 -14.34
N LEU A 168 23.25 1.74 -15.13
CA LEU A 168 24.20 2.20 -16.15
C LEU A 168 25.09 3.33 -15.62
N ASN A 169 24.57 4.19 -14.76
CA ASN A 169 25.32 5.28 -14.13
C ASN A 169 25.62 4.91 -12.67
N PRO A 170 26.87 5.00 -12.18
CA PRO A 170 27.25 4.59 -10.82
C PRO A 170 26.49 5.34 -9.72
N MET A 171 26.06 6.57 -10.00
CA MET A 171 25.32 7.39 -9.04
C MET A 171 23.81 7.18 -9.09
N THR A 172 23.26 6.44 -10.06
CA THR A 172 21.82 6.16 -10.10
C THR A 172 21.39 5.37 -8.87
N ARG A 173 20.33 5.82 -8.22
CA ARG A 173 19.73 5.20 -7.06
C ARG A 173 18.22 5.24 -7.19
N LEU A 174 17.57 4.16 -6.73
CA LEU A 174 16.11 4.08 -6.64
C LEU A 174 15.63 4.58 -5.28
N ASP A 175 14.55 5.34 -5.29
CA ASP A 175 13.77 5.76 -4.12
C ASP A 175 12.28 5.68 -4.46
N PHE A 176 11.59 4.72 -3.86
CA PHE A 176 10.15 4.53 -4.05
C PHE A 176 9.29 5.19 -2.97
N GLY A 177 9.84 6.12 -2.18
CA GLY A 177 9.14 6.78 -1.07
C GLY A 177 7.82 7.44 -1.47
N GLY A 178 7.71 7.91 -2.72
CA GLY A 178 6.50 8.54 -3.26
C GLY A 178 5.44 7.56 -3.78
N ILE A 179 5.70 6.24 -3.89
CA ILE A 179 4.77 5.28 -4.49
C ILE A 179 4.64 3.97 -3.71
N ALA A 180 5.70 3.51 -3.02
CA ALA A 180 5.72 2.17 -2.42
C ALA A 180 4.63 1.94 -1.38
N LYS A 181 4.27 2.96 -0.58
CA LYS A 181 3.24 2.82 0.45
C LYS A 181 1.85 2.60 -0.15
N GLY A 182 1.48 3.42 -1.13
CA GLY A 182 0.21 3.28 -1.85
C GLY A 182 0.12 1.94 -2.58
N TYR A 183 1.18 1.56 -3.32
CA TYR A 183 1.26 0.26 -3.99
C TYR A 183 1.13 -0.92 -3.00
N THR A 184 1.80 -0.84 -1.85
CA THR A 184 1.68 -1.87 -0.81
C THR A 184 0.26 -1.96 -0.25
N ALA A 185 -0.39 -0.81 -0.02
CA ALA A 185 -1.79 -0.78 0.44
C ALA A 185 -2.75 -1.39 -0.60
N ASP A 186 -2.53 -1.15 -1.90
CA ASP A 186 -3.27 -1.79 -3.00
C ASP A 186 -3.12 -3.32 -2.95
N LYS A 187 -1.88 -3.83 -2.83
CA LYS A 187 -1.62 -5.28 -2.77
C LYS A 187 -2.19 -5.92 -1.50
N MET A 188 -2.19 -5.22 -0.38
CA MET A 188 -2.86 -5.68 0.84
C MET A 188 -4.38 -5.79 0.64
N LEU A 189 -5.00 -4.77 0.03
CA LEU A 189 -6.44 -4.80 -0.27
C LEU A 189 -6.79 -5.92 -1.26
N GLU A 190 -5.96 -6.14 -2.28
CA GLU A 190 -6.10 -7.25 -3.22
C GLU A 190 -6.07 -8.60 -2.50
N LEU A 191 -5.11 -8.80 -1.57
CA LEU A 191 -5.05 -10.01 -0.75
C LEU A 191 -6.32 -10.20 0.09
N LEU A 192 -6.81 -9.15 0.76
CA LEU A 192 -8.04 -9.19 1.54
C LEU A 192 -9.23 -9.61 0.67
N LYS A 193 -9.39 -9.01 -0.52
CA LYS A 193 -10.44 -9.34 -1.50
C LYS A 193 -10.36 -10.80 -1.95
N ASN A 194 -9.16 -11.31 -2.24
CA ASN A 194 -8.93 -12.69 -2.64
C ASN A 194 -9.22 -13.69 -1.51
N LYS A 195 -9.20 -13.24 -0.26
CA LYS A 195 -9.60 -14.01 0.92
C LYS A 195 -11.08 -13.82 1.30
N GLY A 196 -11.89 -13.21 0.44
CA GLY A 196 -13.33 -13.00 0.67
C GLY A 196 -13.69 -11.73 1.44
N ILE A 197 -12.71 -10.95 1.90
CA ILE A 197 -12.94 -9.70 2.63
C ILE A 197 -12.92 -8.53 1.64
N ARG A 198 -14.06 -8.21 1.03
CA ARG A 198 -14.18 -7.18 0.01
C ARG A 198 -14.41 -5.78 0.57
N SER A 199 -15.21 -5.67 1.65
CA SER A 199 -15.49 -4.40 2.33
C SER A 199 -14.36 -4.08 3.30
N ALA A 200 -13.28 -3.50 2.77
CA ALA A 200 -12.09 -3.15 3.53
C ALA A 200 -11.48 -1.83 3.07
N SER A 201 -10.78 -1.17 3.98
CA SER A 201 -9.89 -0.06 3.70
C SER A 201 -8.51 -0.35 4.28
N VAL A 202 -7.47 0.00 3.52
CA VAL A 202 -6.08 -0.08 3.96
C VAL A 202 -5.49 1.32 3.92
N SER A 203 -4.97 1.80 5.05
CA SER A 203 -4.25 3.07 5.12
C SER A 203 -2.78 2.85 5.45
N ALA A 204 -1.91 3.63 4.80
CA ALA A 204 -0.46 3.58 4.88
C ALA A 204 0.11 5.01 5.01
N GLY A 205 0.11 5.56 6.22
CA GLY A 205 0.43 6.98 6.42
C GLY A 205 -0.62 7.88 5.77
N GLY A 206 -0.20 8.70 4.78
CA GLY A 206 -1.09 9.60 4.05
C GLY A 206 -1.86 8.96 2.89
N ASP A 207 -1.62 7.68 2.59
CA ASP A 207 -2.27 6.95 1.51
C ASP A 207 -3.39 6.07 2.07
N ILE A 208 -4.55 6.04 1.40
CA ILE A 208 -5.71 5.21 1.77
C ILE A 208 -6.25 4.55 0.51
N VAL A 209 -6.41 3.24 0.56
CA VAL A 209 -7.05 2.45 -0.50
C VAL A 209 -8.34 1.86 0.04
N LEU A 210 -9.41 1.96 -0.75
CA LEU A 210 -10.76 1.61 -0.37
C LEU A 210 -11.32 0.53 -1.30
N GLY A 211 -11.80 -0.55 -0.72
CA GLY A 211 -12.55 -1.59 -1.40
C GLY A 211 -14.05 -1.28 -1.47
N ASP A 212 -14.86 -2.34 -1.50
CA ASP A 212 -16.30 -2.22 -1.48
C ASP A 212 -16.75 -1.44 -0.24
N PRO A 213 -17.85 -0.67 -0.31
CA PRO A 213 -18.31 0.16 0.79
C PRO A 213 -18.73 -0.66 2.00
N PRO A 214 -18.84 -0.04 3.19
CA PRO A 214 -19.40 -0.69 4.38
C PRO A 214 -20.82 -1.20 4.14
N PRO A 215 -21.26 -2.27 4.81
CA PRO A 215 -22.62 -2.80 4.70
C PRO A 215 -23.68 -1.71 4.91
N GLY A 216 -24.68 -1.69 4.03
CA GLY A 216 -25.76 -0.70 4.06
C GLY A 216 -25.32 0.73 3.72
N LYS A 217 -24.15 0.91 3.14
CA LYS A 217 -23.66 2.21 2.65
C LYS A 217 -23.21 2.09 1.19
N ASP A 218 -23.35 3.17 0.45
CA ASP A 218 -22.92 3.26 -0.95
C ASP A 218 -21.43 3.64 -1.07
N LYS A 219 -20.84 4.24 -0.02
CA LYS A 219 -19.51 4.83 -0.05
C LYS A 219 -18.85 4.84 1.34
N TRP A 220 -17.53 4.79 1.35
CA TRP A 220 -16.72 5.15 2.52
C TRP A 220 -16.78 6.66 2.76
N ARG A 221 -16.63 7.05 4.02
CA ARG A 221 -16.49 8.46 4.42
C ARG A 221 -15.07 8.69 4.92
N VAL A 222 -14.29 9.43 4.15
CA VAL A 222 -12.91 9.80 4.50
C VAL A 222 -12.89 11.27 4.90
N GLN A 223 -12.35 11.55 6.07
CA GLN A 223 -12.19 12.92 6.57
C GLN A 223 -10.79 13.44 6.24
N ILE A 224 -10.74 14.61 5.61
CA ILE A 224 -9.51 15.37 5.39
C ILE A 224 -9.53 16.54 6.37
N ILE A 225 -8.53 16.59 7.25
CA ILE A 225 -8.38 17.68 8.21
C ILE A 225 -7.47 18.73 7.58
N PRO A 226 -7.93 19.97 7.35
CA PRO A 226 -7.10 21.05 6.85
C PRO A 226 -5.95 21.34 7.83
N TYR A 227 -4.72 21.35 7.33
CA TYR A 227 -3.53 21.47 8.17
C TYR A 227 -3.36 22.87 8.81
N ARG A 228 -3.66 23.92 8.06
CA ARG A 228 -3.38 25.32 8.47
C ARG A 228 -4.38 25.89 9.45
N ASP A 229 -5.54 25.32 9.51
CA ASP A 229 -6.60 25.81 10.38
C ASP A 229 -7.26 24.62 11.10
N LYS A 230 -6.76 24.36 12.31
CA LYS A 230 -7.32 23.31 13.19
C LYS A 230 -8.75 23.63 13.64
N SER A 231 -9.22 24.86 13.45
CA SER A 231 -10.59 25.28 13.71
C SER A 231 -11.53 25.00 12.53
N SER A 232 -10.97 24.76 11.34
CA SER A 232 -11.75 24.43 10.15
C SER A 232 -12.43 23.06 10.28
N LYS A 233 -13.69 23.01 9.83
CA LYS A 233 -14.42 21.73 9.78
C LYS A 233 -13.75 20.76 8.82
N PRO A 234 -13.63 19.47 9.19
CA PRO A 234 -13.10 18.45 8.29
C PRO A 234 -13.88 18.38 6.98
N ILE A 235 -13.19 18.27 5.85
CA ILE A 235 -13.80 17.98 4.56
C ILE A 235 -14.10 16.49 4.51
N VAL A 236 -15.33 16.09 4.22
CA VAL A 236 -15.74 14.70 4.10
C VAL A 236 -15.85 14.32 2.63
N ILE A 237 -14.98 13.42 2.19
CA ILE A 237 -15.07 12.79 0.87
C ILE A 237 -15.83 11.47 0.99
N LYS A 238 -16.80 11.25 0.09
CA LYS A 238 -17.55 10.00 -0.02
C LYS A 238 -17.11 9.28 -1.29
N ILE A 239 -16.46 8.10 -1.15
CA ILE A 239 -15.84 7.39 -2.27
C ILE A 239 -15.81 5.88 -1.98
N ALA A 240 -15.80 5.04 -3.00
CA ALA A 240 -15.66 3.59 -2.91
C ALA A 240 -14.80 3.06 -4.07
N ASN A 241 -14.13 1.93 -3.89
CA ASN A 241 -13.26 1.29 -4.88
C ASN A 241 -12.28 2.28 -5.53
N ALA A 242 -11.59 3.04 -4.68
CA ALA A 242 -10.67 4.11 -5.10
C ALA A 242 -9.59 4.35 -4.04
N ALA A 243 -8.61 5.17 -4.37
CA ALA A 243 -7.55 5.58 -3.47
C ALA A 243 -7.56 7.10 -3.24
N ILE A 244 -7.09 7.50 -2.07
CA ILE A 244 -6.80 8.89 -1.71
C ILE A 244 -5.36 8.94 -1.23
N SER A 245 -4.57 9.83 -1.80
CA SER A 245 -3.22 10.12 -1.34
C SER A 245 -3.11 11.58 -0.90
N THR A 246 -2.42 11.81 0.21
CA THR A 246 -2.17 13.15 0.73
C THR A 246 -0.68 13.40 0.80
N SER A 247 -0.19 14.29 -0.03
CA SER A 247 1.18 14.79 0.03
C SER A 247 1.25 16.04 0.91
N GLY A 248 2.17 16.04 1.88
CA GLY A 248 2.33 17.15 2.83
C GLY A 248 3.77 17.66 2.88
N ASN A 249 3.92 18.98 2.96
CA ASN A 249 5.22 19.67 3.04
C ASN A 249 5.55 20.15 4.48
N THR A 250 4.83 19.65 5.48
CA THR A 250 4.81 20.29 6.81
C THR A 250 5.75 19.66 7.82
N GLU A 251 5.91 18.34 7.76
CA GLU A 251 6.67 17.61 8.80
C GLU A 251 8.14 17.37 8.45
N GLN A 252 8.49 17.46 7.17
CA GLN A 252 9.83 17.12 6.69
C GLN A 252 10.53 18.26 5.95
N SER A 253 10.02 19.49 6.04
CA SER A 253 10.73 20.70 5.55
C SER A 253 11.87 21.08 6.50
N ILE A 254 12.90 21.75 5.95
CA ILE A 254 13.97 22.38 6.72
C ILE A 254 14.09 23.84 6.33
N THR A 255 14.68 24.65 7.23
CA THR A 255 15.02 26.04 6.91
C THR A 255 16.54 26.19 6.98
N ILE A 256 17.16 26.60 5.89
CA ILE A 256 18.58 26.86 5.75
C ILE A 256 18.74 28.32 5.35
N GLU A 257 19.55 29.10 6.08
CA GLU A 257 19.80 30.54 5.81
C GLU A 257 18.49 31.35 5.63
N GLY A 258 17.47 31.05 6.44
CA GLY A 258 16.16 31.72 6.37
C GLY A 258 15.24 31.25 5.22
N GLN A 259 15.74 30.43 4.28
CA GLN A 259 14.97 29.86 3.17
C GLN A 259 14.41 28.50 3.57
N ARG A 260 13.09 28.31 3.38
CA ARG A 260 12.42 27.03 3.64
C ARG A 260 12.48 26.12 2.41
N TYR A 261 12.95 24.88 2.62
CA TYR A 261 13.04 23.84 1.60
C TYR A 261 12.09 22.68 1.91
N SER A 262 11.43 22.17 0.88
CA SER A 262 10.56 21.01 0.94
C SER A 262 11.37 19.70 0.84
N HIS A 263 10.83 18.62 1.42
CA HIS A 263 11.32 17.27 1.14
C HIS A 263 10.82 16.70 -0.20
N ILE A 264 9.83 17.37 -0.81
CA ILE A 264 9.35 17.02 -2.16
C ILE A 264 10.28 17.72 -3.16
N LEU A 265 11.08 16.91 -3.81
CA LEU A 265 12.10 17.39 -4.73
C LEU A 265 11.54 17.41 -6.16
N ASN A 266 11.98 18.41 -6.94
CA ASN A 266 11.80 18.39 -8.39
C ASN A 266 13.01 17.68 -9.03
N PRO A 267 12.84 16.53 -9.71
CA PRO A 267 13.98 15.81 -10.30
C PRO A 267 14.68 16.56 -11.43
N MET A 268 14.01 17.56 -12.03
CA MET A 268 14.51 18.30 -13.20
C MET A 268 15.23 19.60 -12.85
N THR A 269 14.85 20.26 -11.75
CA THR A 269 15.43 21.55 -11.32
C THR A 269 16.19 21.41 -10.01
#